data_7c1d8c68fbb640b93de591eb9f73a2ab
#
_entry.id   7c1d8c68fbb640b93de591eb9f73a2ab
#
_cell.length_a   1.000
_cell.length_b   1.000
_cell.length_c   1.000
_cell.angle_alpha   90.00
_cell.angle_beta   90.00
_cell.angle_gamma   90.00
#
_symmetry.space_group_name_H-M   'P 1'
#
loop_
_entity.id
_entity.type
_entity.pdbx_description
1 polymer ?
#
loop_
_entity_poly.entity_id
_entity_poly.type
_entity_poly.pdbx_seq_one_letter_code
_entity_poly.pdbx_strand_id
1 'polypeptide(L)'
;MNVHRPLFSRRSRGFTLIELMIAVAVIGILAGVALPSYREQVASARRADAKAALLELAQRMERVYTEQGTYANIRLGSAAGDLYPKVSPQRHYTLSIVRQDASGFQIRATRSGAQASDACGNYTYDQAGTRGLE
;
A
#
# COMPACT_ATOMS: atom_id res chain seq x y z
N MET A 1 24.55 -52.33 47.11
CA MET A 1 24.03 -51.04 47.61
C MET A 1 23.30 -50.37 46.46
N ASN A 2 21.95 -50.62 46.30
CA ASN A 2 21.15 -50.04 45.21
C ASN A 2 20.51 -48.74 45.69
N VAL A 3 20.99 -47.65 45.16
CA VAL A 3 20.41 -46.30 45.41
C VAL A 3 19.24 -46.10 44.47
N HIS A 4 18.03 -46.27 44.98
CA HIS A 4 16.80 -45.86 44.25
C HIS A 4 16.72 -44.34 44.22
N ARG A 5 16.91 -43.75 43.06
CA ARG A 5 16.60 -42.32 42.80
C ARG A 5 15.07 -42.19 42.63
N PRO A 6 14.38 -41.34 43.41
CA PRO A 6 12.97 -41.07 43.18
C PRO A 6 12.82 -40.24 41.92
N LEU A 7 12.05 -40.74 40.93
CA LEU A 7 11.61 -39.99 39.79
C LEU A 7 10.53 -38.99 40.25
N PHE A 8 10.88 -37.71 40.35
CA PHE A 8 9.91 -36.65 40.57
C PHE A 8 9.00 -36.54 39.33
N SER A 9 7.80 -37.11 39.40
CA SER A 9 6.75 -36.91 38.43
C SER A 9 6.32 -35.45 38.48
N ARG A 10 6.74 -34.65 37.48
CA ARG A 10 6.20 -33.31 37.27
C ARG A 10 4.72 -33.45 36.89
N ARG A 11 3.82 -33.17 37.84
CA ARG A 11 2.40 -33.00 37.56
C ARG A 11 2.26 -31.86 36.54
N SER A 12 1.98 -32.16 35.26
CA SER A 12 1.52 -31.20 34.27
C SER A 12 0.13 -30.69 34.71
N ARG A 13 0.08 -29.44 35.12
CA ARG A 13 -1.17 -28.75 35.41
C ARG A 13 -1.82 -28.45 34.06
N GLY A 14 -2.94 -29.08 33.74
CA GLY A 14 -3.76 -28.77 32.59
C GLY A 14 -4.49 -27.44 32.81
N PHE A 15 -4.81 -26.74 31.69
CA PHE A 15 -5.63 -25.56 31.72
C PHE A 15 -7.06 -25.87 32.17
N THR A 16 -7.64 -24.98 32.97
CA THR A 16 -9.06 -25.08 33.36
C THR A 16 -9.94 -24.54 32.20
N LEU A 17 -11.17 -25.04 32.12
CA LEU A 17 -12.14 -24.58 31.11
C LEU A 17 -12.42 -23.07 31.26
N ILE A 18 -12.53 -22.57 32.49
CA ILE A 18 -12.75 -21.15 32.76
C ILE A 18 -11.57 -20.27 32.30
N GLU A 19 -10.35 -20.73 32.48
CA GLU A 19 -9.14 -20.04 32.05
C GLU A 19 -9.09 -19.91 30.52
N LEU A 20 -9.49 -20.97 29.82
CA LEU A 20 -9.60 -20.93 28.35
C LEU A 20 -10.70 -19.96 27.89
N MET A 21 -11.85 -19.95 28.56
CA MET A 21 -12.93 -19.01 28.23
C MET A 21 -12.52 -17.55 28.43
N ILE A 22 -11.82 -17.23 29.50
CA ILE A 22 -11.30 -15.88 29.76
C ILE A 22 -10.26 -15.50 28.69
N ALA A 23 -9.34 -16.41 28.38
CA ALA A 23 -8.34 -16.15 27.34
C ALA A 23 -8.96 -15.84 25.97
N VAL A 24 -9.95 -16.63 25.55
CA VAL A 24 -10.67 -16.39 24.28
C VAL A 24 -11.45 -15.07 24.31
N ALA A 25 -12.09 -14.74 25.44
CA ALA A 25 -12.81 -13.46 25.59
C ALA A 25 -11.86 -12.25 25.45
N VAL A 26 -10.70 -12.30 26.13
CA VAL A 26 -9.69 -11.24 26.05
C VAL A 26 -9.15 -11.10 24.62
N ILE A 27 -8.82 -12.22 23.96
CA ILE A 27 -8.35 -12.23 22.57
C ILE A 27 -9.42 -11.62 21.65
N GLY A 28 -10.70 -11.97 21.84
CA GLY A 28 -11.82 -11.42 21.08
C GLY A 28 -11.92 -9.90 21.19
N ILE A 29 -11.80 -9.35 22.38
CA ILE A 29 -11.82 -7.90 22.62
C ILE A 29 -10.60 -7.22 21.97
N LEU A 30 -9.41 -7.76 22.14
CA LEU A 30 -8.19 -7.20 21.55
C LEU A 30 -8.24 -7.24 20.02
N ALA A 31 -8.70 -8.34 19.44
CA ALA A 31 -8.84 -8.48 18.00
C ALA A 31 -9.86 -7.47 17.42
N GLY A 32 -10.96 -7.23 18.15
CA GLY A 32 -11.98 -6.25 17.74
C GLY A 32 -11.46 -4.82 17.59
N VAL A 33 -10.43 -4.44 18.33
CA VAL A 33 -9.79 -3.12 18.22
C VAL A 33 -8.59 -3.15 17.27
N ALA A 34 -7.77 -4.19 17.33
CA ALA A 34 -6.51 -4.25 16.60
C ALA A 34 -6.71 -4.43 15.08
N LEU A 35 -7.68 -5.25 14.65
CA LEU A 35 -7.88 -5.54 13.23
C LEU A 35 -8.29 -4.33 12.39
N PRO A 36 -9.26 -3.47 12.80
CA PRO A 36 -9.59 -2.27 12.05
C PRO A 36 -8.40 -1.31 11.93
N SER A 37 -7.67 -1.09 13.02
CA SER A 37 -6.48 -0.23 13.04
C SER A 37 -5.39 -0.73 12.09
N TYR A 38 -5.12 -2.03 12.09
CA TYR A 38 -4.16 -2.64 11.18
C TYR A 38 -4.56 -2.45 9.70
N ARG A 39 -5.84 -2.65 9.36
CA ARG A 39 -6.34 -2.47 7.98
C ARG A 39 -6.16 -1.04 7.49
N GLU A 40 -6.43 -0.05 8.34
CA GLU A 40 -6.22 1.36 7.99
C GLU A 40 -4.74 1.69 7.79
N GLN A 41 -3.84 1.16 8.62
CA GLN A 41 -2.39 1.31 8.44
C GLN A 41 -1.92 0.74 7.11
N VAL A 42 -2.41 -0.45 6.73
CA VAL A 42 -2.10 -1.06 5.44
C VAL A 42 -2.64 -0.22 4.28
N ALA A 43 -3.88 0.27 4.37
CA ALA A 43 -4.47 1.15 3.35
C ALA A 43 -3.66 2.45 3.21
N SER A 44 -3.26 3.05 4.32
CA SER A 44 -2.41 4.26 4.34
C SER A 44 -1.04 4.03 3.66
N ALA A 45 -0.39 2.90 3.93
CA ALA A 45 0.87 2.54 3.29
C ALA A 45 0.71 2.38 1.76
N ARG A 46 -0.40 1.78 1.31
CA ARG A 46 -0.70 1.65 -0.13
C ARG A 46 -1.00 2.99 -0.79
N ARG A 47 -1.66 3.94 -0.09
CA ARG A 47 -1.86 5.32 -0.56
C ARG A 47 -0.52 6.06 -0.74
N ALA A 48 0.46 5.79 0.12
CA ALA A 48 1.80 6.34 -0.04
C ALA A 48 2.49 5.83 -1.32
N ASP A 49 2.28 4.56 -1.72
CA ASP A 49 2.76 4.01 -2.99
C ASP A 49 2.22 4.78 -4.20
N ALA A 50 0.92 5.13 -4.22
CA ALA A 50 0.34 5.94 -5.29
C ALA A 50 0.97 7.33 -5.39
N LYS A 51 1.13 8.00 -4.25
CA LYS A 51 1.70 9.35 -4.19
C LYS A 51 3.16 9.36 -4.63
N ALA A 52 3.95 8.37 -4.21
CA ALA A 52 5.34 8.21 -4.61
C ALA A 52 5.45 7.95 -6.12
N ALA A 53 4.61 7.07 -6.66
CA ALA A 53 4.59 6.76 -8.09
C ALA A 53 4.22 7.97 -8.96
N LEU A 54 3.21 8.76 -8.55
CA LEU A 54 2.85 10.01 -9.24
C LEU A 54 3.97 11.02 -9.21
N LEU A 55 4.63 11.19 -8.07
CA LEU A 55 5.73 12.14 -7.94
C LEU A 55 6.94 11.73 -8.80
N GLU A 56 7.27 10.44 -8.81
CA GLU A 56 8.36 9.93 -9.65
C GLU A 56 8.03 10.09 -11.16
N LEU A 57 6.79 9.76 -11.55
CA LEU A 57 6.34 9.97 -12.91
C LEU A 57 6.41 11.44 -13.31
N ALA A 58 5.93 12.36 -12.46
CA ALA A 58 6.02 13.79 -12.71
C ALA A 58 7.47 14.25 -12.89
N GLN A 59 8.39 13.82 -12.04
CA GLN A 59 9.82 14.17 -12.17
C GLN A 59 10.41 13.68 -13.50
N ARG A 60 10.00 12.50 -13.97
CA ARG A 60 10.44 11.99 -15.29
C ARG A 60 9.85 12.81 -16.44
N MET A 61 8.58 13.23 -16.33
CA MET A 61 7.94 14.12 -17.31
C MET A 61 8.63 15.49 -17.37
N GLU A 62 8.99 16.06 -16.22
CA GLU A 62 9.78 17.32 -16.16
C GLU A 62 11.16 17.18 -16.82
N ARG A 63 11.80 16.02 -16.66
CA ARG A 63 13.07 15.76 -17.37
C ARG A 63 12.87 15.74 -18.89
N VAL A 64 11.82 15.06 -19.36
CA VAL A 64 11.49 15.06 -20.81
C VAL A 64 11.24 16.49 -21.30
N TYR A 65 10.51 17.29 -20.53
CA TYR A 65 10.27 18.69 -20.87
C TYR A 65 11.58 19.51 -20.95
N THR A 66 12.50 19.30 -20.04
CA THR A 66 13.81 19.95 -20.06
C THR A 66 14.64 19.57 -21.31
N GLU A 67 14.49 18.35 -21.80
CA GLU A 67 15.24 17.82 -22.96
C GLU A 67 14.55 18.17 -24.28
N GLN A 68 13.21 18.17 -24.33
CA GLN A 68 12.42 18.26 -25.57
C GLN A 68 11.58 19.53 -25.69
N GLY A 69 11.42 20.28 -24.61
CA GLY A 69 10.57 21.51 -24.57
C GLY A 69 9.08 21.26 -24.63
N THR A 70 8.62 20.00 -24.39
CA THR A 70 7.20 19.64 -24.47
C THR A 70 6.90 18.40 -23.63
N TYR A 71 5.66 18.31 -23.10
CA TYR A 71 5.14 17.09 -22.47
C TYR A 71 4.34 16.23 -23.48
N ALA A 72 4.15 16.68 -24.71
CA ALA A 72 3.38 15.93 -25.71
C ALA A 72 4.03 14.59 -26.04
N ASN A 73 3.20 13.59 -26.37
CA ASN A 73 3.63 12.26 -26.83
C ASN A 73 4.33 11.36 -25.81
N ILE A 74 4.27 11.71 -24.52
CA ILE A 74 4.76 10.81 -23.44
C ILE A 74 3.83 9.60 -23.33
N ARG A 75 4.43 8.41 -23.23
CA ARG A 75 3.68 7.15 -23.09
C ARG A 75 4.06 6.44 -21.81
N LEU A 76 3.08 5.72 -21.25
CA LEU A 76 3.28 4.82 -20.12
C LEU A 76 3.13 3.38 -20.58
N GLY A 77 3.95 2.50 -20.05
CA GLY A 77 3.92 1.07 -20.36
C GLY A 77 5.22 0.38 -20.05
N SER A 78 5.46 -0.73 -20.74
CA SER A 78 6.67 -1.55 -20.61
C SER A 78 7.42 -1.70 -21.94
N ALA A 79 6.98 -1.00 -22.98
CA ALA A 79 7.65 -1.04 -24.30
C ALA A 79 8.86 -0.11 -24.31
N ALA A 80 9.75 -0.35 -25.27
CA ALA A 80 10.88 0.55 -25.51
C ALA A 80 10.36 1.96 -25.87
N GLY A 81 10.83 2.99 -25.16
CA GLY A 81 10.38 4.38 -25.32
C GLY A 81 9.23 4.79 -24.41
N ASP A 82 8.66 3.89 -23.60
CA ASP A 82 7.72 4.26 -22.57
C ASP A 82 8.47 4.85 -21.34
N LEU A 83 7.93 5.94 -20.81
CA LEU A 83 8.60 6.72 -19.75
C LEU A 83 8.54 6.03 -18.39
N TYR A 84 7.40 5.40 -18.09
CA TYR A 84 7.12 4.82 -16.78
C TYR A 84 6.10 3.68 -16.89
N PRO A 85 6.14 2.67 -16.02
CA PRO A 85 5.13 1.62 -15.99
C PRO A 85 3.72 2.15 -15.75
N LYS A 86 2.70 1.46 -16.27
CA LYS A 86 1.27 1.80 -16.02
C LYS A 86 0.78 1.43 -14.63
N VAL A 87 1.63 0.88 -13.78
CA VAL A 87 1.25 0.46 -12.42
C VAL A 87 2.24 1.01 -11.41
N SER A 88 1.75 1.29 -10.21
CA SER A 88 2.61 1.68 -9.10
C SER A 88 3.56 0.55 -8.69
N PRO A 89 4.70 0.80 -8.03
CA PRO A 89 5.68 -0.21 -7.65
C PRO A 89 5.09 -1.41 -6.90
N GLN A 90 4.14 -1.18 -5.99
CA GLN A 90 3.45 -2.23 -5.24
C GLN A 90 2.17 -2.76 -5.92
N ARG A 91 1.85 -2.28 -7.12
CA ARG A 91 0.71 -2.71 -7.95
C ARG A 91 -0.69 -2.48 -7.33
N HIS A 92 -0.80 -1.50 -6.45
CA HIS A 92 -2.09 -1.13 -5.86
C HIS A 92 -2.83 -0.03 -6.62
N TYR A 93 -2.14 0.62 -7.58
CA TYR A 93 -2.70 1.69 -8.40
C TYR A 93 -2.28 1.55 -9.86
N THR A 94 -3.21 1.89 -10.76
CA THR A 94 -2.94 2.01 -12.20
C THR A 94 -2.68 3.46 -12.53
N LEU A 95 -1.58 3.74 -13.21
CA LEU A 95 -1.17 5.08 -13.60
C LEU A 95 -1.65 5.40 -15.01
N SER A 96 -2.14 6.62 -15.23
CA SER A 96 -2.56 7.12 -16.53
C SER A 96 -2.22 8.60 -16.68
N ILE A 97 -2.03 9.00 -17.93
CA ILE A 97 -1.96 10.42 -18.30
C ILE A 97 -3.37 10.84 -18.69
N VAL A 98 -3.94 11.78 -17.93
CA VAL A 98 -5.29 12.30 -18.16
C VAL A 98 -5.26 13.37 -19.25
N ARG A 99 -4.25 14.24 -19.20
CA ARG A 99 -4.00 15.32 -20.17
C ARG A 99 -2.49 15.50 -20.33
N GLN A 100 -2.08 15.77 -21.56
CA GLN A 100 -0.73 16.24 -21.88
C GLN A 100 -0.77 17.10 -23.12
N ASP A 101 -0.01 18.18 -23.13
CA ASP A 101 0.16 19.09 -24.24
C ASP A 101 1.59 19.66 -24.24
N ALA A 102 1.85 20.70 -25.03
CA ALA A 102 3.17 21.31 -25.10
C ALA A 102 3.62 21.94 -23.76
N SER A 103 2.68 22.40 -22.94
CA SER A 103 2.95 23.24 -21.77
C SER A 103 2.55 22.63 -20.44
N GLY A 104 1.83 21.50 -20.42
CA GLY A 104 1.35 20.92 -19.19
C GLY A 104 0.91 19.47 -19.29
N PHE A 105 0.72 18.88 -18.12
CA PHE A 105 0.21 17.53 -17.97
C PHE A 105 -0.69 17.40 -16.75
N GLN A 106 -1.52 16.38 -16.76
CA GLN A 106 -2.22 15.87 -15.60
C GLN A 106 -2.14 14.35 -15.61
N ILE A 107 -1.69 13.77 -14.50
CA ILE A 107 -1.55 12.33 -14.32
C ILE A 107 -2.45 11.86 -13.19
N ARG A 108 -2.87 10.60 -13.25
CA ARG A 108 -3.77 9.99 -12.27
C ARG A 108 -3.25 8.62 -11.84
N ALA A 109 -3.38 8.33 -10.56
CA ALA A 109 -3.27 7.00 -9.98
C ALA A 109 -4.68 6.52 -9.60
N THR A 110 -5.18 5.58 -10.36
CA THR A 110 -6.50 4.95 -10.13
C THR A 110 -6.30 3.72 -9.25
N ARG A 111 -7.05 3.65 -8.17
CA ARG A 111 -7.04 2.51 -7.24
C ARG A 111 -7.38 1.21 -7.96
N SER A 112 -6.68 0.13 -7.62
CA SER A 112 -6.86 -1.20 -8.23
C SER A 112 -6.63 -2.32 -7.25
N GLY A 113 -7.05 -3.54 -7.61
CA GLY A 113 -6.84 -4.74 -6.79
C GLY A 113 -7.37 -4.58 -5.36
N ALA A 114 -6.54 -4.88 -4.38
CA ALA A 114 -6.90 -4.81 -2.97
C ALA A 114 -7.21 -3.38 -2.46
N GLN A 115 -6.91 -2.35 -3.24
CA GLN A 115 -7.18 -0.94 -2.91
C GLN A 115 -8.42 -0.39 -3.64
N ALA A 116 -9.08 -1.18 -4.48
CA ALA A 116 -10.21 -0.75 -5.31
C ALA A 116 -11.39 -0.14 -4.52
N SER A 117 -11.60 -0.56 -3.28
CA SER A 117 -12.64 -0.07 -2.37
C SER A 117 -12.16 0.98 -1.37
N ASP A 118 -10.94 1.51 -1.52
CA ASP A 118 -10.41 2.53 -0.61
C ASP A 118 -11.25 3.82 -0.65
N ALA A 119 -11.61 4.32 0.52
CA ALA A 119 -12.46 5.50 0.67
C ALA A 119 -11.81 6.80 0.16
N CYS A 120 -10.47 6.86 0.09
CA CYS A 120 -9.75 8.04 -0.38
C CYS A 120 -9.79 8.25 -1.90
N GLY A 121 -10.34 7.31 -2.69
CA GLY A 121 -10.49 7.50 -4.13
C GLY A 121 -9.18 7.42 -4.92
N ASN A 122 -9.15 8.14 -6.05
CA ASN A 122 -8.00 8.22 -6.94
C ASN A 122 -7.18 9.48 -6.63
N TYR A 123 -5.90 9.45 -6.99
CA TYR A 123 -4.99 10.58 -6.81
C TYR A 123 -4.64 11.20 -8.15
N THR A 124 -4.63 12.54 -8.23
CA THR A 124 -4.18 13.29 -9.39
C THR A 124 -3.01 14.19 -9.04
N TYR A 125 -2.18 14.50 -10.04
CA TYR A 125 -1.04 15.40 -9.94
C TYR A 125 -0.82 16.12 -11.27
N ASP A 126 -0.47 17.40 -11.26
CA ASP A 126 -0.22 18.19 -12.46
C ASP A 126 1.16 18.87 -12.44
N GLN A 127 1.50 19.54 -13.55
CA GLN A 127 2.78 20.24 -13.72
C GLN A 127 2.97 21.42 -12.74
N ALA A 128 1.90 21.95 -12.16
CA ALA A 128 1.98 23.01 -11.14
C ALA A 128 2.21 22.46 -9.73
N GLY A 129 2.27 21.12 -9.59
CA GLY A 129 2.39 20.46 -8.30
C GLY A 129 1.06 20.34 -7.55
N THR A 130 -0.07 20.62 -8.22
CA THR A 130 -1.40 20.50 -7.61
C THR A 130 -1.76 19.03 -7.42
N ARG A 131 -2.22 18.70 -6.23
CA ARG A 131 -2.64 17.35 -5.84
C ARG A 131 -4.14 17.31 -5.68
N GLY A 132 -4.81 16.37 -6.33
CA GLY A 132 -6.24 16.17 -6.24
C GLY A 132 -6.62 14.79 -5.75
N LEU A 133 -7.85 14.67 -5.27
CA LEU A 133 -8.56 13.43 -4.95
C LEU A 133 -9.82 13.38 -5.82
N GLU A 134 -10.12 12.19 -6.40
CA GLU A 134 -11.30 11.94 -7.22
C GLU A 134 -12.00 10.63 -6.84
#